data_00ff065df9e26efaca68a70b53911634
#
_entry.id   00ff065df9e26efaca68a70b53911634
#
_cell.length_a   1.000
_cell.length_b   1.000
_cell.length_c   1.000
_cell.angle_alpha   90.00
_cell.angle_beta   90.00
_cell.angle_gamma   90.00
#
_symmetry.space_group_name_H-M   'P 1'
#
loop_
_entity.id
_entity.type
_entity.pdbx_description
1 polymer ?
#
loop_
_entity_poly.entity_id
_entity_poly.type
_entity_poly.pdbx_seq_one_letter_code
_entity_poly.pdbx_strand_id
1 'polypeptide(L)'
;MKKILLSTIIATAAVTVAVAQQNDQRLNKAITDATWYHKALKSAPSFRDLLKRRKNAVEQFRAIPTEALRPITIRAFATAEQRAGTRHVIIREHEYLNDSGYNNGGFDLGIGTPDHVISAIAGDLIDSYVTQAALKGIDIDSLGINIKQTGPSLQDWGLKYTIYIDSPASDSQLEELRLLAEQNSPLYQFSIRAHKVNTELVYTRSADELVLPPTYQPGLREFIEWETRKGEGNRKLRESGKRPDKSKFGGYAYDYPYSRANQFTPAQTDSYLSPDGPSAFINPSSGVTVLQVRHHRVLQDHPLYLGGNDLGPTAVESHIGLLGSCFTHVAEGTAARTKTPLDTLNVSLTAQFDPRAGRKGFEQTPLYPTDIKMRVFISSPRPEAEIRELVEKTEKGCPIYNLVTNAQVISGRIERVTARNK
;
A
#
# COMPACT_ATOMS: atom_id res chain seq x y z
N MET A 1 20.38 21.66 -47.63
CA MET A 1 19.49 21.35 -46.49
C MET A 1 19.00 19.87 -46.50
N LYS A 2 18.59 19.26 -47.61
CA LYS A 2 18.11 17.84 -47.64
C LYS A 2 19.15 16.78 -47.20
N LYS A 3 20.44 16.96 -47.43
CA LYS A 3 21.49 16.00 -47.02
C LYS A 3 21.79 16.01 -45.53
N ILE A 4 21.60 17.16 -44.84
CA ILE A 4 21.85 17.26 -43.40
C ILE A 4 20.69 16.62 -42.63
N LEU A 5 19.45 16.75 -43.14
CA LEU A 5 18.29 16.15 -42.51
C LEU A 5 18.35 14.59 -42.53
N LEU A 6 18.82 14.03 -43.65
CA LEU A 6 18.92 12.58 -43.81
C LEU A 6 19.98 11.95 -42.92
N SER A 7 21.12 12.64 -42.73
CA SER A 7 22.21 12.16 -41.85
C SER A 7 21.79 12.18 -40.39
N THR A 8 21.00 13.18 -39.95
CA THR A 8 20.49 13.28 -38.57
C THR A 8 19.46 12.17 -38.26
N ILE A 9 18.57 11.87 -39.21
CA ILE A 9 17.59 10.78 -39.08
C ILE A 9 18.26 9.42 -38.98
N ILE A 10 19.30 9.16 -39.81
CA ILE A 10 20.02 7.90 -39.77
C ILE A 10 20.82 7.75 -38.49
N ALA A 11 21.44 8.83 -37.98
CA ALA A 11 22.16 8.80 -36.71
C ALA A 11 21.22 8.55 -35.51
N THR A 12 20.02 9.16 -35.50
CA THR A 12 19.01 8.96 -34.45
C THR A 12 18.48 7.52 -34.47
N ALA A 13 18.19 6.98 -35.65
CA ALA A 13 17.75 5.59 -35.80
C ALA A 13 18.83 4.59 -35.38
N ALA A 14 20.10 4.84 -35.70
CA ALA A 14 21.21 3.97 -35.29
C ALA A 14 21.41 3.99 -33.76
N VAL A 15 21.27 5.15 -33.09
CA VAL A 15 21.35 5.26 -31.63
C VAL A 15 20.17 4.53 -30.99
N THR A 16 18.97 4.65 -31.54
CA THR A 16 17.77 3.96 -31.01
C THR A 16 17.92 2.44 -31.12
N VAL A 17 18.44 1.94 -32.23
CA VAL A 17 18.71 0.49 -32.43
C VAL A 17 19.81 0.00 -31.49
N ALA A 18 20.87 0.78 -31.28
CA ALA A 18 21.96 0.41 -30.37
C ALA A 18 21.48 0.38 -28.90
N VAL A 19 20.63 1.31 -28.48
CA VAL A 19 20.02 1.33 -27.13
C VAL A 19 19.07 0.14 -26.97
N ALA A 20 18.28 -0.19 -27.98
CA ALA A 20 17.39 -1.36 -27.95
C ALA A 20 18.19 -2.67 -27.86
N GLN A 21 19.26 -2.83 -28.63
CA GLN A 21 20.14 -3.99 -28.54
C GLN A 21 20.87 -4.11 -27.20
N GLN A 22 21.28 -2.98 -26.61
CA GLN A 22 21.91 -2.95 -25.29
C GLN A 22 20.91 -3.30 -24.17
N ASN A 23 19.65 -2.90 -24.31
CA ASN A 23 18.57 -3.29 -23.40
C ASN A 23 18.24 -4.78 -23.54
N ASP A 24 18.20 -5.32 -24.75
CA ASP A 24 18.01 -6.76 -25.00
C ASP A 24 19.15 -7.60 -24.40
N GLN A 25 20.41 -7.14 -24.51
CA GLN A 25 21.54 -7.83 -23.90
C GLN A 25 21.47 -7.77 -22.35
N ARG A 26 21.04 -6.64 -21.77
CA ARG A 26 20.82 -6.52 -20.32
C ARG A 26 19.65 -7.39 -19.86
N LEU A 27 18.56 -7.42 -20.62
CA LEU A 27 17.41 -8.27 -20.33
C LEU A 27 17.78 -9.75 -20.43
N ASN A 28 18.50 -10.17 -21.48
CA ASN A 28 18.98 -11.53 -21.65
C ASN A 28 19.97 -11.93 -20.54
N LYS A 29 20.85 -11.03 -20.11
CA LYS A 29 21.72 -11.25 -18.96
C LYS A 29 20.91 -11.40 -17.67
N ALA A 30 19.93 -10.53 -17.43
CA ALA A 30 19.05 -10.60 -16.26
C ALA A 30 18.24 -11.90 -16.25
N ILE A 31 17.76 -12.36 -17.40
CA ILE A 31 17.06 -13.66 -17.55
C ILE A 31 18.03 -14.82 -17.28
N THR A 32 19.26 -14.74 -17.77
CA THR A 32 20.31 -15.75 -17.53
C THR A 32 20.71 -15.76 -16.05
N ASP A 33 20.86 -14.60 -15.44
CA ASP A 33 21.14 -14.45 -14.02
C ASP A 33 19.97 -14.95 -13.17
N ALA A 34 18.72 -14.71 -13.59
CA ALA A 34 17.52 -15.26 -12.95
C ALA A 34 17.44 -16.79 -13.08
N THR A 35 17.88 -17.35 -14.21
CA THR A 35 17.94 -18.81 -14.40
C THR A 35 19.03 -19.43 -13.52
N TRP A 36 20.15 -18.73 -13.34
CA TRP A 36 21.18 -19.10 -12.36
C TRP A 36 20.63 -19.00 -10.93
N TYR A 37 19.84 -17.98 -10.62
CA TYR A 37 19.14 -17.81 -9.37
C TYR A 37 18.19 -19.00 -9.09
N HIS A 38 17.44 -19.47 -10.09
CA HIS A 38 16.63 -20.68 -9.96
C HIS A 38 17.46 -21.96 -9.75
N LYS A 39 18.67 -22.04 -10.27
CA LYS A 39 19.62 -23.13 -9.95
C LYS A 39 20.18 -23.01 -8.53
N ALA A 40 20.46 -21.79 -8.07
CA ALA A 40 20.89 -21.49 -6.71
C ALA A 40 19.76 -21.67 -5.68
N LEU A 41 18.48 -21.58 -6.09
CA LEU A 41 17.31 -21.86 -5.24
C LEU A 41 17.21 -23.33 -4.80
N LYS A 42 17.95 -24.26 -5.42
CA LYS A 42 18.11 -25.63 -4.89
C LYS A 42 18.96 -25.69 -3.61
N SER A 43 19.66 -24.60 -3.30
CA SER A 43 20.31 -24.32 -1.99
C SER A 43 19.75 -23.01 -1.42
N ALA A 44 18.41 -22.88 -1.35
CA ALA A 44 17.77 -21.65 -0.89
C ALA A 44 18.30 -21.28 0.50
N PRO A 45 18.74 -20.01 0.70
CA PRO A 45 19.12 -19.53 2.02
C PRO A 45 17.98 -19.80 3.01
N SER A 46 18.34 -20.39 4.14
CA SER A 46 17.41 -20.71 5.21
C SER A 46 16.99 -19.46 5.99
N PHE A 47 15.97 -19.56 6.82
CA PHE A 47 15.66 -18.51 7.80
C PHE A 47 16.87 -18.17 8.67
N ARG A 48 17.72 -19.14 8.98
CA ARG A 48 18.98 -18.92 9.73
C ARG A 48 19.91 -17.94 8.99
N ASP A 49 20.00 -18.03 7.68
CA ASP A 49 20.83 -17.09 6.89
C ASP A 49 20.19 -15.70 6.84
N LEU A 50 18.86 -15.62 6.76
CA LEU A 50 18.13 -14.37 6.89
C LEU A 50 18.39 -13.70 8.24
N LEU A 51 18.27 -14.45 9.35
CA LEU A 51 18.50 -13.93 10.70
C LEU A 51 19.93 -13.38 10.85
N LYS A 52 20.95 -14.07 10.32
CA LYS A 52 22.33 -13.57 10.31
C LYS A 52 22.46 -12.26 9.53
N ARG A 53 21.91 -12.20 8.32
CA ARG A 53 21.94 -10.96 7.51
C ARG A 53 21.23 -9.82 8.22
N ARG A 54 20.06 -10.07 8.80
CA ARG A 54 19.28 -9.08 9.54
C ARG A 54 20.05 -8.56 10.75
N LYS A 55 20.65 -9.45 11.54
CA LYS A 55 21.50 -9.07 12.68
C LYS A 55 22.64 -8.15 12.25
N ASN A 56 23.39 -8.56 11.22
CA ASN A 56 24.51 -7.78 10.70
C ASN A 56 24.06 -6.39 10.22
N ALA A 57 22.93 -6.30 9.50
CA ALA A 57 22.40 -5.00 9.02
C ALA A 57 22.03 -4.09 10.20
N VAL A 58 21.38 -4.61 11.23
CA VAL A 58 21.03 -3.83 12.43
C VAL A 58 22.29 -3.37 13.17
N GLU A 59 23.30 -4.23 13.32
CA GLU A 59 24.57 -3.88 13.96
C GLU A 59 25.30 -2.80 13.16
N GLN A 60 25.37 -2.91 11.84
CA GLN A 60 25.94 -1.89 10.97
C GLN A 60 25.18 -0.56 11.09
N PHE A 61 23.85 -0.58 11.07
CA PHE A 61 23.06 0.62 11.26
C PHE A 61 23.28 1.27 12.63
N ARG A 62 23.38 0.46 13.70
CA ARG A 62 23.67 0.95 15.05
C ARG A 62 25.05 1.57 15.17
N ALA A 63 26.03 1.09 14.38
CA ALA A 63 27.38 1.64 14.36
C ALA A 63 27.46 3.02 13.68
N ILE A 64 26.47 3.44 12.90
CA ILE A 64 26.42 4.79 12.33
C ILE A 64 26.29 5.79 13.49
N PRO A 65 27.17 6.81 13.57
CA PRO A 65 27.06 7.85 14.59
C PRO A 65 25.70 8.54 14.56
N THR A 66 25.11 8.83 15.71
CA THR A 66 23.76 9.42 15.82
C THR A 66 23.71 10.79 15.14
N GLU A 67 24.79 11.58 15.22
CA GLU A 67 24.95 12.88 14.58
C GLU A 67 25.02 12.82 13.04
N ALA A 68 25.31 11.66 12.47
CA ALA A 68 25.29 11.44 11.03
C ALA A 68 23.88 11.18 10.48
N LEU A 69 22.95 10.76 11.34
CA LEU A 69 21.57 10.49 10.96
C LEU A 69 20.75 11.79 10.93
N ARG A 70 19.78 11.84 10.04
CA ARG A 70 18.85 12.96 9.88
C ARG A 70 17.42 12.43 9.77
N PRO A 71 16.42 13.20 10.20
CA PRO A 71 15.03 12.90 9.89
C PRO A 71 14.83 12.76 8.39
N ILE A 72 14.01 11.78 8.02
CA ILE A 72 13.66 11.45 6.64
C ILE A 72 12.25 11.97 6.37
N THR A 73 12.07 12.71 5.29
CA THR A 73 10.74 13.10 4.82
C THR A 73 10.22 12.02 3.90
N ILE A 74 9.23 11.27 4.37
CA ILE A 74 8.43 10.36 3.54
C ILE A 74 7.57 11.20 2.62
N ARG A 75 7.50 10.82 1.34
CA ARG A 75 6.67 11.46 0.33
C ARG A 75 5.88 10.42 -0.41
N ALA A 76 4.58 10.64 -0.54
CA ALA A 76 3.70 9.80 -1.32
C ALA A 76 2.75 10.68 -2.15
N PHE A 77 2.37 10.17 -3.29
CA PHE A 77 1.39 10.80 -4.17
C PHE A 77 0.35 9.77 -4.59
N ALA A 78 -0.92 10.12 -4.48
CA ALA A 78 -2.02 9.28 -4.90
C ALA A 78 -2.91 10.03 -5.88
N THR A 79 -3.27 9.38 -6.97
CA THR A 79 -4.14 9.92 -7.99
C THR A 79 -5.29 8.97 -8.27
N ALA A 80 -6.47 9.52 -8.50
CA ALA A 80 -7.60 8.77 -9.01
C ALA A 80 -7.40 8.47 -10.50
N GLU A 81 -7.51 7.20 -10.88
CA GLU A 81 -7.46 6.76 -12.28
C GLU A 81 -8.86 6.84 -12.89
N GLN A 82 -9.10 7.78 -13.65
CA GLN A 82 -10.28 8.44 -14.17
C GLN A 82 -11.42 7.58 -14.74
N ARG A 83 -11.13 6.42 -15.27
CA ARG A 83 -12.15 5.63 -15.98
C ARG A 83 -12.46 4.30 -15.30
N ALA A 84 -11.67 3.94 -14.31
CA ALA A 84 -11.71 2.64 -13.71
C ALA A 84 -11.97 2.67 -12.20
N GLY A 85 -11.94 3.84 -11.57
CA GLY A 85 -12.01 3.95 -10.11
C GLY A 85 -10.81 3.31 -9.42
N THR A 86 -9.73 3.05 -10.14
CA THR A 86 -8.44 2.61 -9.59
C THR A 86 -7.67 3.80 -9.03
N ARG A 87 -6.70 3.54 -8.17
CA ARG A 87 -5.83 4.53 -7.56
C ARG A 87 -4.40 4.16 -7.82
N HIS A 88 -3.68 5.10 -8.37
CA HIS A 88 -2.25 4.99 -8.59
C HIS A 88 -1.51 5.66 -7.44
N VAL A 89 -0.63 4.93 -6.79
CA VAL A 89 0.17 5.42 -5.67
C VAL A 89 1.64 5.37 -6.04
N ILE A 90 2.31 6.50 -5.90
CA ILE A 90 3.73 6.66 -6.19
C ILE A 90 4.45 7.01 -4.88
N ILE A 91 5.49 6.24 -4.58
CA ILE A 91 6.34 6.41 -3.41
C ILE A 91 7.79 6.23 -3.85
N ARG A 92 8.56 7.30 -3.87
CA ARG A 92 9.91 7.29 -4.47
C ARG A 92 9.85 6.78 -5.93
N GLU A 93 10.59 5.73 -6.25
CA GLU A 93 10.60 5.01 -7.53
C GLU A 93 9.58 3.87 -7.61
N HIS A 94 8.83 3.61 -6.52
CA HIS A 94 7.87 2.53 -6.47
C HIS A 94 6.47 3.01 -6.81
N GLU A 95 5.76 2.17 -7.55
CA GLU A 95 4.37 2.39 -7.92
C GLU A 95 3.51 1.16 -7.61
N TYR A 96 2.28 1.38 -7.20
CA TYR A 96 1.29 0.33 -7.13
C TYR A 96 -0.13 0.86 -7.38
N LEU A 97 -1.00 -0.05 -7.79
CA LEU A 97 -2.43 0.22 -7.95
C LEU A 97 -3.20 -0.31 -6.75
N ASN A 98 -4.12 0.52 -6.26
CA ASN A 98 -5.20 0.05 -5.40
C ASN A 98 -6.50 0.05 -6.20
N ASP A 99 -7.30 -0.98 -6.01
CA ASP A 99 -8.59 -1.09 -6.67
C ASP A 99 -9.58 -1.81 -5.76
N SER A 100 -10.85 -1.53 -5.95
CA SER A 100 -11.91 -2.26 -5.28
C SER A 100 -12.14 -3.58 -5.97
N GLY A 101 -12.52 -4.61 -5.20
CA GLY A 101 -13.00 -5.85 -5.78
C GLY A 101 -14.29 -5.63 -6.59
N TYR A 102 -14.61 -6.58 -7.47
CA TYR A 102 -15.81 -6.54 -8.33
C TYR A 102 -17.10 -6.25 -7.57
N ASN A 103 -17.23 -6.77 -6.36
CA ASN A 103 -18.40 -6.56 -5.50
C ASN A 103 -18.63 -5.08 -5.12
N ASN A 104 -17.58 -4.28 -5.18
CA ASN A 104 -17.61 -2.86 -4.87
C ASN A 104 -17.51 -1.98 -6.13
N GLY A 105 -17.69 -2.58 -7.31
CA GLY A 105 -17.67 -1.87 -8.59
C GLY A 105 -16.29 -1.58 -9.15
N GLY A 106 -15.22 -2.14 -8.57
CA GLY A 106 -13.87 -2.10 -9.11
C GLY A 106 -13.61 -3.18 -10.16
N PHE A 107 -12.36 -3.25 -10.60
CA PHE A 107 -11.89 -4.22 -11.61
C PHE A 107 -11.01 -5.31 -10.99
N ASP A 108 -10.79 -5.25 -9.69
CA ASP A 108 -9.88 -6.14 -8.95
C ASP A 108 -8.46 -6.20 -9.55
N LEU A 109 -7.94 -5.04 -9.97
CA LEU A 109 -6.60 -4.90 -10.54
C LEU A 109 -5.50 -4.79 -9.49
N GLY A 110 -5.89 -4.56 -8.23
CA GLY A 110 -4.98 -4.42 -7.11
C GLY A 110 -5.65 -4.71 -5.79
N ILE A 111 -4.87 -4.61 -4.72
CA ILE A 111 -5.40 -4.78 -3.36
C ILE A 111 -6.30 -3.60 -3.03
N GLY A 112 -7.49 -3.87 -2.44
CA GLY A 112 -8.33 -2.83 -1.85
C GLY A 112 -7.57 -2.07 -0.74
N THR A 113 -7.70 -0.74 -0.70
CA THR A 113 -6.88 0.08 0.19
C THR A 113 -6.98 -0.32 1.69
N PRO A 114 -8.17 -0.64 2.26
CA PRO A 114 -8.25 -1.12 3.63
C PRO A 114 -7.47 -2.41 3.88
N ASP A 115 -7.62 -3.41 3.00
CA ASP A 115 -6.89 -4.67 3.12
C ASP A 115 -5.39 -4.49 2.95
N HIS A 116 -4.97 -3.57 2.07
CA HIS A 116 -3.56 -3.24 1.87
C HIS A 116 -2.95 -2.61 3.13
N VAL A 117 -3.67 -1.68 3.77
CA VAL A 117 -3.18 -1.04 5.01
C VAL A 117 -3.02 -2.04 6.15
N ILE A 118 -3.99 -2.92 6.38
CA ILE A 118 -3.84 -3.93 7.44
C ILE A 118 -2.79 -4.98 7.09
N SER A 119 -2.61 -5.34 5.82
CA SER A 119 -1.50 -6.21 5.41
C SER A 119 -0.14 -5.52 5.57
N ALA A 120 -0.05 -4.19 5.39
CA ALA A 120 1.17 -3.43 5.65
C ALA A 120 1.55 -3.44 7.14
N ILE A 121 0.55 -3.33 8.04
CA ILE A 121 0.77 -3.47 9.49
C ILE A 121 1.26 -4.89 9.82
N ALA A 122 0.68 -5.92 9.21
CA ALA A 122 1.14 -7.29 9.38
C ALA A 122 2.57 -7.50 8.87
N GLY A 123 2.90 -6.90 7.72
CA GLY A 123 4.25 -6.94 7.14
C GLY A 123 5.29 -6.28 8.04
N ASP A 124 4.96 -5.16 8.66
CA ASP A 124 5.83 -4.47 9.62
C ASP A 124 6.04 -5.27 10.90
N LEU A 125 4.96 -5.88 11.41
CA LEU A 125 5.04 -6.75 12.60
C LEU A 125 5.92 -7.98 12.38
N ILE A 126 5.74 -8.68 11.24
CA ILE A 126 6.51 -9.89 10.95
C ILE A 126 7.98 -9.54 10.71
N ASP A 127 8.27 -8.42 10.08
CA ASP A 127 9.63 -7.94 9.88
C ASP A 127 10.32 -7.56 11.20
N SER A 128 9.57 -6.87 12.08
CA SER A 128 10.02 -6.58 13.43
C SER A 128 10.28 -7.87 14.22
N TYR A 129 9.40 -8.88 14.10
CA TYR A 129 9.57 -10.19 14.75
C TYR A 129 10.86 -10.88 14.32
N VAL A 130 11.15 -10.93 13.01
CA VAL A 130 12.40 -11.48 12.46
C VAL A 130 13.61 -10.70 12.98
N THR A 131 13.50 -9.39 13.05
CA THR A 131 14.58 -8.54 13.56
C THR A 131 14.88 -8.82 15.03
N GLN A 132 13.85 -8.96 15.88
CA GLN A 132 14.04 -9.29 17.29
C GLN A 132 14.56 -10.71 17.48
N ALA A 133 14.08 -11.68 16.71
CA ALA A 133 14.61 -13.05 16.72
C ALA A 133 16.10 -13.09 16.36
N ALA A 134 16.50 -12.33 15.32
CA ALA A 134 17.91 -12.21 14.93
C ALA A 134 18.79 -11.61 16.04
N LEU A 135 18.30 -10.59 16.74
CA LEU A 135 19.02 -9.94 17.84
C LEU A 135 19.12 -10.82 19.09
N LYS A 136 18.10 -11.62 19.36
CA LYS A 136 18.05 -12.56 20.49
C LYS A 136 18.73 -13.91 20.19
N GLY A 137 19.09 -14.19 18.94
CA GLY A 137 19.67 -15.46 18.50
C GLY A 137 18.68 -16.63 18.56
N ILE A 138 17.40 -16.35 18.32
CA ILE A 138 16.33 -17.36 18.30
C ILE A 138 16.13 -17.84 16.86
N ASP A 139 16.29 -19.15 16.65
CA ASP A 139 16.10 -19.78 15.35
C ASP A 139 14.61 -19.86 14.98
N ILE A 140 14.34 -19.63 13.69
CA ILE A 140 13.02 -19.75 13.06
C ILE A 140 13.18 -20.60 11.81
N ASP A 141 12.29 -21.55 11.59
CA ASP A 141 12.25 -22.40 10.39
C ASP A 141 11.18 -21.94 9.39
N SER A 142 10.04 -21.47 9.87
CA SER A 142 9.04 -20.81 9.05
C SER A 142 8.25 -19.76 9.83
N LEU A 143 7.76 -18.72 9.14
CA LEU A 143 7.05 -17.61 9.75
C LEU A 143 6.04 -16.99 8.76
N GLY A 144 4.83 -16.78 9.25
CA GLY A 144 3.77 -16.05 8.54
C GLY A 144 2.85 -15.37 9.54
N ILE A 145 2.07 -14.42 9.07
CA ILE A 145 1.08 -13.69 9.87
C ILE A 145 -0.19 -13.48 9.09
N ASN A 146 -1.33 -13.69 9.75
CA ASN A 146 -2.63 -13.26 9.27
C ASN A 146 -3.15 -12.16 10.19
N ILE A 147 -3.86 -11.20 9.60
CA ILE A 147 -4.47 -10.10 10.33
C ILE A 147 -5.88 -9.84 9.80
N LYS A 148 -6.80 -9.49 10.68
CA LYS A 148 -8.17 -9.17 10.30
C LYS A 148 -8.75 -8.04 11.12
N GLN A 149 -9.64 -7.31 10.51
CA GLN A 149 -10.48 -6.34 11.18
C GLN A 149 -11.63 -7.06 11.90
N THR A 150 -11.89 -6.69 13.14
CA THR A 150 -12.97 -7.25 13.97
C THR A 150 -13.81 -6.16 14.65
N GLY A 151 -13.36 -4.91 14.58
CA GLY A 151 -14.04 -3.76 15.18
C GLY A 151 -15.31 -3.35 14.42
N PRO A 152 -16.24 -2.67 15.09
CA PRO A 152 -17.57 -2.40 14.58
C PRO A 152 -17.69 -1.16 13.70
N SER A 153 -16.66 -0.30 13.64
CA SER A 153 -16.77 1.03 13.02
C SER A 153 -15.51 1.46 12.29
N LEU A 154 -15.61 2.59 11.57
CA LEU A 154 -14.46 3.23 10.93
C LEU A 154 -13.46 3.80 11.92
N GLN A 155 -13.91 4.15 13.15
CA GLN A 155 -13.09 4.70 14.22
C GLN A 155 -12.43 3.60 15.05
N ASP A 156 -13.07 2.44 15.13
CA ASP A 156 -12.59 1.27 15.88
C ASP A 156 -12.53 0.07 14.93
N TRP A 157 -11.33 -0.20 14.43
CA TRP A 157 -11.09 -1.33 13.52
C TRP A 157 -10.92 -2.64 14.26
N GLY A 158 -10.45 -2.59 15.51
CA GLY A 158 -10.26 -3.78 16.34
C GLY A 158 -9.46 -4.84 15.63
N LEU A 159 -8.16 -4.60 15.36
CA LEU A 159 -7.32 -5.51 14.59
C LEU A 159 -6.92 -6.72 15.42
N LYS A 160 -7.03 -7.92 14.84
CA LYS A 160 -6.53 -9.16 15.44
C LYS A 160 -5.59 -9.86 14.50
N TYR A 161 -4.41 -10.24 14.99
CA TYR A 161 -3.44 -10.99 14.21
C TYR A 161 -3.06 -12.32 14.85
N THR A 162 -2.63 -13.27 14.01
CA THR A 162 -2.05 -14.55 14.43
C THR A 162 -0.74 -14.74 13.71
N ILE A 163 0.34 -14.94 14.49
CA ILE A 163 1.65 -15.35 13.97
C ILE A 163 1.67 -16.87 13.93
N TYR A 164 1.92 -17.42 12.75
CA TYR A 164 2.16 -18.85 12.54
C TYR A 164 3.66 -19.08 12.46
N ILE A 165 4.19 -19.90 13.36
CA ILE A 165 5.64 -20.05 13.47
C ILE A 165 6.04 -21.51 13.68
N ASP A 166 7.11 -21.93 12.98
CA ASP A 166 7.89 -23.12 13.28
C ASP A 166 9.26 -22.68 13.83
N SER A 167 9.56 -23.09 15.05
CA SER A 167 10.79 -22.70 15.77
C SER A 167 11.06 -23.68 16.91
N PRO A 168 12.34 -24.00 17.22
CA PRO A 168 12.71 -24.81 18.38
C PRO A 168 12.59 -24.05 19.72
N ALA A 169 12.36 -22.73 19.70
CA ALA A 169 12.27 -21.92 20.91
C ALA A 169 11.04 -22.29 21.76
N SER A 170 11.06 -22.03 23.05
CA SER A 170 9.94 -22.25 23.95
C SER A 170 8.79 -21.24 23.68
N ASP A 171 7.58 -21.58 24.13
CA ASP A 171 6.42 -20.68 24.00
C ASP A 171 6.66 -19.35 24.70
N SER A 172 7.34 -19.37 25.86
CA SER A 172 7.70 -18.14 26.58
C SER A 172 8.64 -17.25 25.79
N GLN A 173 9.64 -17.84 25.11
CA GLN A 173 10.56 -17.08 24.25
C GLN A 173 9.86 -16.50 23.03
N LEU A 174 8.95 -17.26 22.42
CA LEU A 174 8.17 -16.79 21.27
C LEU A 174 7.22 -15.65 21.66
N GLU A 175 6.59 -15.75 22.85
CA GLU A 175 5.72 -14.69 23.37
C GLU A 175 6.52 -13.42 23.72
N GLU A 176 7.71 -13.56 24.31
CA GLU A 176 8.63 -12.42 24.51
C GLU A 176 8.97 -11.75 23.18
N LEU A 177 9.28 -12.54 22.13
CA LEU A 177 9.54 -12.00 20.79
C LEU A 177 8.33 -11.25 20.23
N ARG A 178 7.12 -11.76 20.45
CA ARG A 178 5.88 -11.10 20.01
C ARG A 178 5.75 -9.71 20.64
N LEU A 179 5.94 -9.63 21.94
CA LEU A 179 5.87 -8.36 22.66
C LEU A 179 6.98 -7.38 22.22
N LEU A 180 8.19 -7.88 22.01
CA LEU A 180 9.29 -7.08 21.48
C LEU A 180 9.01 -6.60 20.03
N ALA A 181 8.40 -7.43 19.21
CA ALA A 181 8.00 -7.05 17.86
C ALA A 181 6.97 -5.91 17.88
N GLU A 182 5.93 -6.01 18.72
CA GLU A 182 4.95 -4.95 18.92
C GLU A 182 5.59 -3.64 19.38
N GLN A 183 6.53 -3.71 20.33
CA GLN A 183 7.24 -2.54 20.85
C GLN A 183 8.13 -1.86 19.80
N ASN A 184 8.69 -2.62 18.86
CA ASN A 184 9.66 -2.15 17.88
C ASN A 184 9.09 -2.04 16.45
N SER A 185 7.82 -2.35 16.23
CA SER A 185 7.14 -2.18 14.94
C SER A 185 6.64 -0.74 14.80
N PRO A 186 7.18 0.05 13.86
CA PRO A 186 6.72 1.42 13.63
C PRO A 186 5.23 1.53 13.37
N LEU A 187 4.64 0.67 12.53
CA LEU A 187 3.23 0.74 12.20
C LEU A 187 2.31 0.24 13.32
N TYR A 188 2.74 -0.76 14.09
CA TYR A 188 1.99 -1.14 15.28
C TYR A 188 1.94 0.04 16.27
N GLN A 189 3.10 0.63 16.57
CA GLN A 189 3.21 1.76 17.49
C GLN A 189 2.48 3.01 16.98
N PHE A 190 2.42 3.20 15.66
CA PHE A 190 1.62 4.22 15.01
C PHE A 190 0.13 3.95 15.21
N SER A 191 -0.33 2.75 14.87
CA SER A 191 -1.75 2.42 14.82
C SER A 191 -2.44 2.42 16.20
N ILE A 192 -1.71 2.11 17.28
CA ILE A 192 -2.27 2.16 18.64
C ILE A 192 -2.38 3.57 19.22
N ARG A 193 -2.09 4.60 18.43
CA ARG A 193 -2.15 6.02 18.82
C ARG A 193 -2.97 6.82 17.84
N ALA A 194 -3.58 7.90 18.32
CA ALA A 194 -4.24 8.87 17.45
C ALA A 194 -3.24 9.91 16.94
N HIS A 195 -3.29 10.20 15.63
CA HIS A 195 -2.42 11.16 14.99
C HIS A 195 -3.23 12.29 14.35
N LYS A 196 -2.64 13.48 14.34
CA LYS A 196 -3.20 14.60 13.61
C LYS A 196 -2.73 14.52 12.16
N VAL A 197 -3.68 14.64 11.23
CA VAL A 197 -3.42 14.87 9.80
C VAL A 197 -3.71 16.33 9.50
N ASN A 198 -2.72 17.07 9.02
CA ASN A 198 -2.90 18.46 8.64
C ASN A 198 -3.29 18.50 7.16
N THR A 199 -4.59 18.65 6.88
CA THR A 199 -5.14 18.69 5.51
C THR A 199 -5.16 20.11 4.98
N GLU A 200 -4.65 20.30 3.76
CA GLU A 200 -4.70 21.53 2.98
C GLU A 200 -5.42 21.27 1.67
N LEU A 201 -6.48 22.03 1.37
CA LEU A 201 -7.13 22.01 0.07
C LEU A 201 -6.42 22.99 -0.88
N VAL A 202 -5.98 22.49 -2.02
CA VAL A 202 -5.51 23.27 -3.17
C VAL A 202 -6.60 23.19 -4.25
N TYR A 203 -7.38 24.26 -4.34
CA TYR A 203 -8.54 24.31 -5.22
C TYR A 203 -8.28 25.21 -6.43
N THR A 204 -8.76 24.77 -7.59
CA THR A 204 -8.84 25.57 -8.82
C THR A 204 -10.18 25.35 -9.51
N ARG A 205 -10.60 26.31 -10.35
CA ARG A 205 -11.83 26.17 -11.14
C ARG A 205 -11.64 25.34 -12.40
N SER A 206 -10.43 25.29 -12.92
CA SER A 206 -10.05 24.56 -14.12
C SER A 206 -8.84 23.68 -13.85
N ALA A 207 -8.76 22.53 -14.50
CA ALA A 207 -7.60 21.64 -14.46
C ALA A 207 -6.33 22.32 -14.99
N ASP A 208 -6.47 23.28 -15.92
CA ASP A 208 -5.36 24.02 -16.53
C ASP A 208 -4.65 24.98 -15.55
N GLU A 209 -5.31 25.31 -14.44
CA GLU A 209 -4.75 26.19 -13.40
C GLU A 209 -3.90 25.45 -12.37
N LEU A 210 -3.86 24.11 -12.39
CA LEU A 210 -3.08 23.34 -11.42
C LEU A 210 -1.60 23.34 -11.75
N VAL A 211 -0.79 23.82 -10.81
CA VAL A 211 0.69 23.93 -10.92
C VAL A 211 1.39 22.60 -10.53
N LEU A 212 0.74 21.49 -10.50
CA LEU A 212 1.38 20.21 -10.28
C LEU A 212 1.53 19.43 -11.58
N PRO A 213 2.46 18.44 -11.64
CA PRO A 213 2.42 17.54 -12.77
C PRO A 213 1.01 16.98 -12.83
N PRO A 214 0.18 17.50 -13.73
CA PRO A 214 -1.17 17.02 -13.82
C PRO A 214 -1.04 15.61 -14.36
N THR A 215 -1.36 14.67 -13.55
CA THR A 215 -1.94 13.50 -14.13
C THR A 215 -3.22 14.01 -14.77
N TYR A 216 -3.16 14.20 -16.07
CA TYR A 216 -4.36 14.44 -16.86
C TYR A 216 -5.35 13.33 -16.54
N GLN A 217 -6.53 13.68 -16.05
CA GLN A 217 -7.56 12.74 -15.61
C GLN A 217 -8.80 12.81 -16.51
N PRO A 218 -8.69 12.49 -17.82
CA PRO A 218 -9.82 12.49 -18.71
C PRO A 218 -10.82 11.43 -18.26
N GLY A 219 -12.06 11.81 -18.05
CA GLY A 219 -13.12 10.89 -17.66
C GLY A 219 -13.37 10.77 -16.16
N LEU A 220 -12.68 11.52 -15.27
CA LEU A 220 -13.02 11.55 -13.86
C LEU A 220 -14.44 12.08 -13.64
N ARG A 221 -14.83 13.15 -14.33
CA ARG A 221 -16.19 13.68 -14.27
C ARG A 221 -17.23 12.65 -14.70
N GLU A 222 -17.01 11.97 -15.81
CA GLU A 222 -17.88 10.90 -16.33
C GLU A 222 -17.98 9.72 -15.35
N PHE A 223 -16.88 9.35 -14.72
CA PHE A 223 -16.84 8.30 -13.70
C PHE A 223 -17.67 8.70 -12.48
N ILE A 224 -17.55 9.92 -11.97
CA ILE A 224 -18.36 10.43 -10.85
C ILE A 224 -19.84 10.47 -11.22
N GLU A 225 -20.19 10.90 -12.44
CA GLU A 225 -21.57 10.88 -12.92
C GLU A 225 -22.14 9.46 -13.00
N TRP A 226 -21.34 8.50 -13.45
CA TRP A 226 -21.74 7.10 -13.46
C TRP A 226 -21.94 6.55 -12.04
N GLU A 227 -21.05 6.82 -11.09
CA GLU A 227 -21.24 6.46 -9.69
C GLU A 227 -22.50 7.10 -9.09
N THR A 228 -22.81 8.33 -9.47
CA THR A 228 -24.05 9.02 -9.08
C THR A 228 -25.28 8.23 -9.53
N ARG A 229 -25.34 7.86 -10.82
CA ARG A 229 -26.45 7.04 -11.37
C ARG A 229 -26.56 5.70 -10.68
N LYS A 230 -25.44 5.02 -10.42
CA LYS A 230 -25.35 3.76 -9.67
C LYS A 230 -25.93 3.90 -8.27
N GLY A 231 -25.54 4.95 -7.54
CA GLY A 231 -26.05 5.25 -6.20
C GLY A 231 -27.56 5.49 -6.18
N GLU A 232 -28.09 6.24 -7.13
CA GLU A 232 -29.53 6.50 -7.27
C GLU A 232 -30.31 5.21 -7.60
N GLY A 233 -29.78 4.39 -8.48
CA GLY A 233 -30.40 3.11 -8.82
C GLY A 233 -30.43 2.15 -7.63
N ASN A 234 -29.35 2.05 -6.87
CA ASN A 234 -29.28 1.24 -5.64
C ASN A 234 -30.27 1.76 -4.57
N ARG A 235 -30.45 3.07 -4.46
CA ARG A 235 -31.45 3.66 -3.57
C ARG A 235 -32.87 3.26 -3.96
N LYS A 236 -33.25 3.40 -5.24
CA LYS A 236 -34.56 3.02 -5.77
C LYS A 236 -34.86 1.52 -5.53
N LEU A 237 -33.86 0.65 -5.69
CA LEU A 237 -34.00 -0.78 -5.39
C LEU A 237 -34.30 -1.02 -3.92
N ARG A 238 -33.60 -0.36 -3.00
CA ARG A 238 -33.87 -0.46 -1.57
C ARG A 238 -35.25 0.04 -1.19
N GLU A 239 -35.65 1.19 -1.73
CA GLU A 239 -36.98 1.77 -1.52
C GLU A 239 -38.11 0.85 -2.00
N SER A 240 -37.87 0.08 -3.05
CA SER A 240 -38.81 -0.92 -3.56
C SER A 240 -38.80 -2.27 -2.80
N GLY A 241 -38.04 -2.35 -1.70
CA GLY A 241 -37.86 -3.59 -0.92
C GLY A 241 -36.97 -4.64 -1.60
N LYS A 242 -36.40 -4.33 -2.76
CA LYS A 242 -35.49 -5.22 -3.49
C LYS A 242 -34.05 -4.96 -3.04
N ARG A 243 -33.29 -6.03 -2.85
CA ARG A 243 -31.84 -5.93 -2.68
C ARG A 243 -31.16 -5.89 -4.05
N PRO A 244 -30.06 -5.12 -4.21
CA PRO A 244 -29.22 -5.26 -5.38
C PRO A 244 -28.84 -6.72 -5.57
N ASP A 245 -28.98 -7.22 -6.77
CA ASP A 245 -28.57 -8.57 -7.11
C ASP A 245 -27.04 -8.65 -7.03
N LYS A 246 -26.52 -9.28 -5.98
CA LYS A 246 -25.08 -9.44 -5.78
C LYS A 246 -24.42 -10.30 -6.87
N SER A 247 -25.23 -11.07 -7.61
CA SER A 247 -24.74 -11.82 -8.77
C SER A 247 -24.39 -10.94 -9.97
N LYS A 248 -24.80 -9.66 -9.92
CA LYS A 248 -24.48 -8.65 -10.93
C LYS A 248 -23.54 -7.62 -10.31
N PHE A 249 -22.27 -7.91 -10.26
CA PHE A 249 -21.15 -7.05 -9.85
C PHE A 249 -21.51 -5.59 -9.49
N GLY A 250 -21.84 -5.32 -8.24
CA GLY A 250 -22.18 -3.97 -7.78
C GLY A 250 -23.40 -3.32 -8.43
N GLY A 251 -24.30 -4.10 -9.04
CA GLY A 251 -25.57 -3.66 -9.58
C GLY A 251 -25.45 -2.95 -10.92
N TYR A 252 -24.99 -1.72 -10.94
CA TYR A 252 -24.94 -0.85 -12.14
C TYR A 252 -23.58 -0.73 -12.79
N ALA A 253 -22.60 -1.52 -12.36
CA ALA A 253 -21.24 -1.53 -12.95
C ALA A 253 -21.24 -1.83 -14.46
N TYR A 254 -22.28 -2.53 -14.93
CA TYR A 254 -22.45 -2.86 -16.35
C TYR A 254 -22.69 -1.67 -17.27
N ASP A 255 -23.25 -0.60 -16.72
CA ASP A 255 -23.60 0.58 -17.52
C ASP A 255 -22.36 1.46 -17.81
N TYR A 256 -21.23 1.19 -17.16
CA TYR A 256 -20.01 1.90 -17.42
C TYR A 256 -19.24 1.27 -18.58
N PRO A 257 -19.05 1.98 -19.70
CA PRO A 257 -18.62 1.36 -20.97
C PRO A 257 -17.21 0.75 -20.92
N TYR A 258 -16.41 1.15 -19.95
CA TYR A 258 -15.04 0.65 -19.77
C TYR A 258 -14.93 -0.43 -18.67
N SER A 259 -16.03 -0.80 -18.05
CA SER A 259 -16.02 -1.78 -16.96
C SER A 259 -15.69 -3.19 -17.48
N ARG A 260 -14.75 -3.85 -16.80
CA ARG A 260 -14.48 -5.28 -17.00
C ARG A 260 -15.53 -6.17 -16.35
N ALA A 261 -16.43 -5.63 -15.55
CA ALA A 261 -17.48 -6.41 -14.88
C ALA A 261 -18.30 -7.27 -15.87
N ASN A 262 -18.46 -6.81 -17.10
CA ASN A 262 -19.15 -7.55 -18.15
C ASN A 262 -18.39 -8.81 -18.65
N GLN A 263 -17.12 -8.99 -18.27
CA GLN A 263 -16.25 -10.07 -18.71
C GLN A 263 -16.17 -11.23 -17.73
N PHE A 264 -16.71 -11.07 -16.51
CA PHE A 264 -16.58 -12.03 -15.43
C PHE A 264 -17.92 -12.55 -14.96
N THR A 265 -17.94 -13.83 -14.57
CA THR A 265 -19.11 -14.46 -13.96
C THR A 265 -19.12 -14.24 -12.45
N PRO A 266 -20.30 -14.22 -11.80
CA PRO A 266 -20.41 -14.09 -10.34
C PRO A 266 -19.60 -15.15 -9.56
N ALA A 267 -19.49 -16.35 -10.07
CA ALA A 267 -18.72 -17.43 -9.45
C ALA A 267 -17.21 -17.14 -9.34
N GLN A 268 -16.68 -16.25 -10.17
CA GLN A 268 -15.27 -15.87 -10.11
C GLN A 268 -14.99 -14.91 -8.95
N THR A 269 -15.98 -14.15 -8.47
CA THR A 269 -15.80 -13.21 -7.35
C THR A 269 -15.76 -13.92 -6.01
N ASP A 270 -16.50 -15.01 -5.84
CA ASP A 270 -16.53 -15.75 -4.57
C ASP A 270 -15.20 -16.46 -4.30
N SER A 271 -14.46 -16.83 -5.37
CA SER A 271 -13.15 -17.48 -5.25
C SER A 271 -12.04 -16.54 -4.75
N TYR A 272 -12.27 -15.23 -4.74
CA TYR A 272 -11.27 -14.24 -4.32
C TYR A 272 -11.37 -13.83 -2.85
N LEU A 273 -12.39 -14.29 -2.14
CA LEU A 273 -12.50 -14.02 -0.72
C LEU A 273 -11.44 -14.80 0.04
N SER A 274 -10.57 -14.11 0.77
CA SER A 274 -9.68 -14.75 1.74
C SER A 274 -10.48 -14.96 3.03
N PRO A 275 -10.79 -16.19 3.43
CA PRO A 275 -11.57 -16.44 4.65
C PRO A 275 -10.78 -16.03 5.91
N ASP A 276 -9.45 -16.01 5.83
CA ASP A 276 -8.55 -15.72 6.95
C ASP A 276 -8.08 -14.27 7.00
N GLY A 277 -8.52 -13.42 6.04
CA GLY A 277 -8.08 -12.03 5.92
C GLY A 277 -6.72 -11.86 5.24
N PRO A 278 -6.20 -10.62 5.19
CA PRO A 278 -4.87 -10.31 4.69
C PRO A 278 -3.77 -11.05 5.43
N SER A 279 -2.71 -11.42 4.71
CA SER A 279 -1.54 -12.10 5.27
C SER A 279 -0.23 -11.46 4.82
N ALA A 280 0.84 -11.71 5.58
CA ALA A 280 2.19 -11.37 5.19
C ALA A 280 3.15 -12.52 5.54
N PHE A 281 4.19 -12.67 4.74
CA PHE A 281 5.29 -13.59 5.01
C PHE A 281 6.60 -13.01 4.48
N ILE A 282 7.71 -13.43 5.06
CA ILE A 282 9.04 -13.02 4.60
C ILE A 282 9.63 -14.14 3.76
N ASN A 283 10.13 -13.77 2.57
CA ASN A 283 10.92 -14.67 1.76
C ASN A 283 12.32 -14.81 2.39
N PRO A 284 12.71 -15.98 2.91
CA PRO A 284 13.98 -16.13 3.63
C PRO A 284 15.19 -15.92 2.74
N SER A 285 15.08 -16.14 1.42
CA SER A 285 16.18 -15.96 0.48
C SER A 285 16.49 -14.48 0.25
N SER A 286 15.49 -13.65 0.02
CA SER A 286 15.64 -12.22 -0.24
C SER A 286 15.54 -11.35 1.01
N GLY A 287 14.77 -11.76 2.00
CA GLY A 287 14.40 -10.94 3.16
C GLY A 287 13.23 -9.97 2.87
N VAL A 288 12.67 -10.04 1.67
CA VAL A 288 11.54 -9.21 1.24
C VAL A 288 10.25 -9.71 1.91
N THR A 289 9.47 -8.79 2.42
CA THR A 289 8.13 -9.08 2.93
C THR A 289 7.11 -9.06 1.79
N VAL A 290 6.34 -10.13 1.69
CA VAL A 290 5.27 -10.26 0.69
C VAL A 290 3.94 -10.12 1.41
N LEU A 291 3.19 -9.10 1.05
CA LEU A 291 1.80 -8.92 1.45
C LEU A 291 0.91 -9.69 0.49
N GLN A 292 -0.03 -10.47 1.03
CA GLN A 292 -0.97 -11.23 0.21
C GLN A 292 -2.38 -10.97 0.66
N VAL A 293 -3.20 -10.53 -0.28
CA VAL A 293 -4.64 -10.34 -0.12
C VAL A 293 -5.33 -11.01 -1.27
N ARG A 294 -6.09 -12.05 -0.99
CA ARG A 294 -6.71 -12.89 -2.03
C ARG A 294 -5.64 -13.43 -3.00
N HIS A 295 -5.71 -13.09 -4.28
CA HIS A 295 -4.74 -13.45 -5.32
C HIS A 295 -3.68 -12.36 -5.59
N HIS A 296 -3.81 -11.19 -4.96
CA HIS A 296 -2.86 -10.10 -5.12
C HIS A 296 -1.67 -10.23 -4.17
N ARG A 297 -0.50 -9.84 -4.66
CA ARG A 297 0.73 -9.76 -3.88
C ARG A 297 1.39 -8.41 -4.11
N VAL A 298 1.84 -7.80 -3.03
CA VAL A 298 2.62 -6.56 -3.04
C VAL A 298 3.87 -6.77 -2.19
N LEU A 299 4.98 -6.21 -2.64
CA LEU A 299 6.25 -6.30 -1.93
C LEU A 299 6.40 -5.10 -0.99
N GLN A 300 6.88 -5.38 0.21
CA GLN A 300 7.46 -4.41 1.13
C GLN A 300 8.90 -4.79 1.38
N ASP A 301 9.79 -3.81 1.36
CA ASP A 301 11.20 -4.08 1.59
C ASP A 301 11.86 -2.92 2.34
N HIS A 302 12.96 -3.23 2.97
CA HIS A 302 13.82 -2.21 3.54
C HIS A 302 14.75 -1.63 2.48
N PRO A 303 15.15 -0.35 2.59
CA PRO A 303 16.21 0.19 1.77
C PRO A 303 17.54 -0.52 2.06
N LEU A 304 18.46 -0.44 1.10
CA LEU A 304 19.76 -1.13 1.16
C LEU A 304 20.54 -0.87 2.46
N TYR A 305 20.48 0.35 3.00
CA TYR A 305 21.19 0.71 4.23
C TYR A 305 20.61 0.06 5.51
N LEU A 306 19.40 -0.49 5.44
CA LEU A 306 18.78 -1.30 6.50
C LEU A 306 18.83 -2.80 6.20
N GLY A 307 19.60 -3.22 5.20
CA GLY A 307 19.80 -4.61 4.83
C GLY A 307 18.68 -5.20 3.98
N GLY A 308 17.84 -4.38 3.38
CA GLY A 308 16.88 -4.78 2.34
C GLY A 308 17.48 -4.73 0.95
N ASN A 309 16.65 -4.95 -0.06
CA ASN A 309 17.02 -4.90 -1.47
C ASN A 309 16.34 -3.73 -2.21
N ASP A 310 15.53 -2.95 -1.50
CA ASP A 310 14.75 -1.82 -2.02
C ASP A 310 13.84 -2.22 -3.21
N LEU A 311 13.21 -3.39 -3.10
CA LEU A 311 12.30 -3.94 -4.13
C LEU A 311 10.86 -3.48 -3.99
N GLY A 312 10.56 -2.69 -2.98
CA GLY A 312 9.25 -2.11 -2.71
C GLY A 312 9.35 -1.02 -1.65
N PRO A 313 8.30 -0.22 -1.47
CA PRO A 313 8.27 0.76 -0.40
C PRO A 313 8.33 0.07 0.96
N THR A 314 8.85 0.75 1.95
CA THR A 314 8.77 0.29 3.34
C THR A 314 7.31 0.26 3.80
N ALA A 315 7.03 -0.51 4.86
CA ALA A 315 5.69 -0.56 5.45
C ALA A 315 5.18 0.85 5.84
N VAL A 316 6.05 1.67 6.41
CA VAL A 316 5.74 3.04 6.83
C VAL A 316 5.43 3.95 5.64
N GLU A 317 6.22 3.87 4.58
CA GLU A 317 5.99 4.61 3.33
C GLU A 317 4.68 4.19 2.68
N SER A 318 4.43 2.87 2.59
CA SER A 318 3.18 2.31 2.07
C SER A 318 1.97 2.84 2.84
N HIS A 319 2.04 2.87 4.18
CA HIS A 319 0.94 3.34 5.01
C HIS A 319 0.57 4.80 4.73
N ILE A 320 1.58 5.66 4.56
CA ILE A 320 1.36 7.07 4.19
C ILE A 320 0.74 7.17 2.78
N GLY A 321 1.23 6.42 1.80
CA GLY A 321 0.65 6.39 0.44
C GLY A 321 -0.79 5.88 0.42
N LEU A 322 -1.10 4.88 1.24
CA LEU A 322 -2.43 4.29 1.35
C LEU A 322 -3.46 5.24 1.96
N LEU A 323 -3.06 6.16 2.84
CA LEU A 323 -3.94 7.24 3.30
C LEU A 323 -4.44 8.08 2.12
N GLY A 324 -3.55 8.47 1.20
CA GLY A 324 -3.93 9.22 -0.01
C GLY A 324 -4.81 8.41 -0.95
N SER A 325 -4.48 7.14 -1.17
CA SER A 325 -5.27 6.24 -1.99
C SER A 325 -6.71 6.07 -1.48
N CYS A 326 -6.87 5.88 -0.18
CA CYS A 326 -8.19 5.78 0.42
C CYS A 326 -8.95 7.10 0.35
N PHE A 327 -8.27 8.21 0.61
CA PHE A 327 -8.87 9.52 0.56
C PHE A 327 -9.44 9.84 -0.84
N THR A 328 -8.68 9.61 -1.90
CA THR A 328 -9.14 9.81 -3.28
C THR A 328 -10.37 8.97 -3.59
N HIS A 329 -10.40 7.70 -3.17
CA HIS A 329 -11.55 6.82 -3.37
C HIS A 329 -12.83 7.35 -2.68
N VAL A 330 -12.69 7.74 -1.42
CA VAL A 330 -13.84 8.23 -0.65
C VAL A 330 -14.30 9.60 -1.17
N ALA A 331 -13.36 10.43 -1.67
CA ALA A 331 -13.67 11.71 -2.29
C ALA A 331 -14.50 11.55 -3.58
N GLU A 332 -14.16 10.59 -4.45
CA GLU A 332 -14.95 10.25 -5.63
C GLU A 332 -16.38 9.84 -5.25
N GLY A 333 -16.51 8.89 -4.32
CA GLY A 333 -17.83 8.44 -3.86
C GLY A 333 -18.61 9.56 -3.13
N THR A 334 -17.93 10.48 -2.44
CA THR A 334 -18.56 11.64 -1.82
C THR A 334 -19.04 12.63 -2.88
N ALA A 335 -18.21 12.92 -3.88
CA ALA A 335 -18.56 13.75 -5.02
C ALA A 335 -19.78 13.20 -5.76
N ALA A 336 -19.82 11.89 -5.99
CA ALA A 336 -20.97 11.22 -6.61
C ALA A 336 -22.26 11.38 -5.77
N ARG A 337 -22.17 11.19 -4.45
CA ARG A 337 -23.34 11.35 -3.55
C ARG A 337 -23.84 12.79 -3.47
N THR A 338 -22.95 13.77 -3.53
CA THR A 338 -23.29 15.21 -3.48
C THR A 338 -23.53 15.80 -4.86
N LYS A 339 -23.37 15.01 -5.92
CA LYS A 339 -23.46 15.45 -7.32
C LYS A 339 -22.50 16.60 -7.65
N THR A 340 -21.31 16.54 -7.07
CA THR A 340 -20.24 17.52 -7.25
C THR A 340 -19.31 17.06 -8.37
N PRO A 341 -19.28 17.72 -9.53
CA PRO A 341 -18.36 17.36 -10.60
C PRO A 341 -16.92 17.69 -10.20
N LEU A 342 -15.99 16.78 -10.45
CA LEU A 342 -14.56 16.98 -10.30
C LEU A 342 -13.87 16.75 -11.65
N ASP A 343 -12.90 17.59 -11.98
CA ASP A 343 -12.09 17.47 -13.18
C ASP A 343 -10.73 16.84 -12.87
N THR A 344 -10.19 17.12 -11.67
CA THR A 344 -8.99 16.47 -11.14
C THR A 344 -9.15 16.16 -9.66
N LEU A 345 -8.49 15.11 -9.22
CA LEU A 345 -8.41 14.72 -7.81
C LEU A 345 -7.07 14.01 -7.55
N ASN A 346 -6.17 14.69 -6.87
CA ASN A 346 -4.87 14.18 -6.50
C ASN A 346 -4.59 14.49 -5.03
N VAL A 347 -3.78 13.66 -4.39
CA VAL A 347 -3.37 13.84 -3.01
C VAL A 347 -1.87 13.67 -2.89
N SER A 348 -1.19 14.65 -2.32
CA SER A 348 0.22 14.58 -1.95
C SER A 348 0.33 14.50 -0.43
N LEU A 349 1.13 13.56 0.05
CA LEU A 349 1.38 13.36 1.48
C LEU A 349 2.85 13.51 1.80
N THR A 350 3.10 14.08 2.97
CA THR A 350 4.42 14.05 3.60
C THR A 350 4.28 13.66 5.06
N ALA A 351 5.29 12.96 5.57
CA ALA A 351 5.45 12.67 7.00
C ALA A 351 6.93 12.68 7.36
N GLN A 352 7.25 12.91 8.64
CA GLN A 352 8.62 12.87 9.12
C GLN A 352 8.87 11.55 9.85
N PHE A 353 9.96 10.89 9.52
CA PHE A 353 10.46 9.71 10.21
C PHE A 353 11.87 9.94 10.70
N ASP A 354 12.12 9.75 11.99
CA ASP A 354 13.44 9.99 12.57
C ASP A 354 14.16 8.68 12.90
N PRO A 355 15.20 8.30 12.13
CA PRO A 355 15.92 7.05 12.33
C PRO A 355 16.79 7.05 13.61
N ARG A 356 16.85 8.16 14.35
CA ARG A 356 17.55 8.26 15.63
C ARG A 356 16.72 7.77 16.82
N ALA A 357 15.45 7.47 16.61
CA ALA A 357 14.53 7.00 17.67
C ALA A 357 15.15 5.85 18.49
N GLY A 358 15.06 5.96 19.82
CA GLY A 358 15.63 5.00 20.77
C GLY A 358 17.15 5.08 20.96
N ARG A 359 17.87 5.98 20.27
CA ARG A 359 19.30 6.23 20.49
C ARG A 359 19.49 7.22 21.64
N LYS A 360 20.72 7.24 22.21
CA LYS A 360 21.08 8.16 23.27
C LYS A 360 20.82 9.61 22.86
N GLY A 361 20.05 10.34 23.67
CA GLY A 361 19.58 11.71 23.39
C GLY A 361 18.33 11.78 22.50
N PHE A 362 17.81 10.64 22.06
CA PHE A 362 16.60 10.51 21.21
C PHE A 362 15.63 9.45 21.75
N GLU A 363 15.67 9.19 23.03
CA GLU A 363 14.86 8.16 23.71
C GLU A 363 13.35 8.47 23.64
N GLN A 364 13.00 9.76 23.55
CA GLN A 364 11.61 10.23 23.43
C GLN A 364 11.16 10.42 21.98
N THR A 365 12.06 10.20 21.01
CA THR A 365 11.71 10.32 19.59
C THR A 365 10.82 9.14 19.18
N PRO A 366 9.65 9.39 18.57
CA PRO A 366 8.78 8.32 18.13
C PRO A 366 9.43 7.39 17.12
N LEU A 367 9.19 6.08 17.24
CA LEU A 367 9.58 5.07 16.25
C LEU A 367 8.75 5.09 14.96
N TYR A 368 7.72 5.91 14.92
CA TYR A 368 6.71 5.98 13.85
C TYR A 368 6.70 7.36 13.20
N PRO A 369 6.10 7.50 12.00
CA PRO A 369 6.02 8.78 11.32
C PRO A 369 5.19 9.80 12.07
N THR A 370 5.64 11.06 12.02
CA THR A 370 5.02 12.23 12.65
C THR A 370 4.82 13.35 11.62
N ASP A 371 4.21 14.46 12.01
CA ASP A 371 3.99 15.66 11.16
C ASP A 371 3.38 15.30 9.80
N ILE A 372 2.25 14.58 9.85
CA ILE A 372 1.54 14.14 8.63
C ILE A 372 0.83 15.34 8.01
N LYS A 373 1.20 15.66 6.78
CA LYS A 373 0.58 16.70 5.97
C LYS A 373 -0.02 16.07 4.72
N MET A 374 -1.25 16.44 4.43
CA MET A 374 -1.98 15.97 3.27
C MET A 374 -2.46 17.19 2.45
N ARG A 375 -2.01 17.31 1.22
CA ARG A 375 -2.47 18.33 0.28
C ARG A 375 -3.39 17.67 -0.73
N VAL A 376 -4.62 18.15 -0.79
CA VAL A 376 -5.67 17.64 -1.67
C VAL A 376 -5.86 18.62 -2.81
N PHE A 377 -5.55 18.21 -4.03
CA PHE A 377 -5.64 19.01 -5.24
C PHE A 377 -6.93 18.67 -5.99
N ILE A 378 -7.81 19.64 -6.08
CA ILE A 378 -9.09 19.47 -6.75
C ILE A 378 -9.33 20.63 -7.71
N SER A 379 -9.65 20.30 -8.97
CA SER A 379 -10.29 21.23 -9.87
C SER A 379 -11.77 20.88 -10.06
N SER A 380 -12.62 21.89 -10.00
CA SER A 380 -14.06 21.72 -10.10
C SER A 380 -14.73 23.05 -10.51
N PRO A 381 -15.80 23.04 -11.32
CA PRO A 381 -16.58 24.24 -11.62
C PRO A 381 -17.41 24.72 -10.43
N ARG A 382 -17.51 23.93 -9.34
CA ARG A 382 -18.23 24.31 -8.12
C ARG A 382 -17.43 25.32 -7.30
N PRO A 383 -18.08 26.18 -6.50
CA PRO A 383 -17.39 27.10 -5.59
C PRO A 383 -16.46 26.38 -4.61
N GLU A 384 -15.36 27.02 -4.23
CA GLU A 384 -14.39 26.47 -3.26
C GLU A 384 -15.04 26.02 -1.95
N ALA A 385 -16.03 26.75 -1.45
CA ALA A 385 -16.73 26.39 -0.20
C ALA A 385 -17.41 25.01 -0.28
N GLU A 386 -18.02 24.67 -1.42
CA GLU A 386 -18.62 23.34 -1.63
C GLU A 386 -17.55 22.24 -1.69
N ILE A 387 -16.40 22.54 -2.30
CA ILE A 387 -15.28 21.60 -2.38
C ILE A 387 -14.63 21.41 -1.00
N ARG A 388 -14.55 22.45 -0.20
CA ARG A 388 -14.07 22.36 1.18
C ARG A 388 -14.98 21.45 2.04
N GLU A 389 -16.29 21.61 1.90
CA GLU A 389 -17.27 20.73 2.55
C GLU A 389 -17.16 19.29 2.07
N LEU A 390 -16.88 19.06 0.77
CA LEU A 390 -16.62 17.74 0.22
C LEU A 390 -15.39 17.09 0.86
N VAL A 391 -14.29 17.85 1.03
CA VAL A 391 -13.06 17.37 1.68
C VAL A 391 -13.36 16.98 3.14
N GLU A 392 -14.07 17.82 3.91
CA GLU A 392 -14.44 17.51 5.30
C GLU A 392 -15.31 16.25 5.42
N LYS A 393 -16.27 16.08 4.50
CA LYS A 393 -17.10 14.86 4.44
C LYS A 393 -16.25 13.64 4.09
N THR A 394 -15.26 13.82 3.24
CA THR A 394 -14.32 12.77 2.85
C THR A 394 -13.46 12.33 4.03
N GLU A 395 -12.90 13.25 4.80
CA GLU A 395 -12.15 12.95 6.03
C GLU A 395 -12.96 12.08 6.99
N LYS A 396 -14.21 12.50 7.26
CA LYS A 396 -15.13 11.77 8.16
C LYS A 396 -15.48 10.38 7.64
N GLY A 397 -15.57 10.22 6.32
CA GLY A 397 -15.97 8.97 5.67
C GLY A 397 -14.80 8.05 5.27
N CYS A 398 -13.55 8.53 5.33
CA CYS A 398 -12.39 7.75 4.89
C CYS A 398 -11.94 6.76 5.99
N PRO A 399 -12.01 5.44 5.74
CA PRO A 399 -11.59 4.44 6.71
C PRO A 399 -10.15 4.62 7.19
N ILE A 400 -9.21 4.87 6.27
CA ILE A 400 -7.79 5.01 6.61
C ILE A 400 -7.52 6.32 7.34
N TYR A 401 -8.19 7.41 6.98
CA TYR A 401 -8.09 8.67 7.73
C TYR A 401 -8.54 8.46 9.19
N ASN A 402 -9.64 7.73 9.38
CA ASN A 402 -10.12 7.39 10.71
C ASN A 402 -9.18 6.41 11.44
N LEU A 403 -8.57 5.44 10.75
CA LEU A 403 -7.56 4.56 11.35
C LEU A 403 -6.36 5.35 11.86
N VAL A 404 -5.93 6.39 11.13
CA VAL A 404 -4.80 7.25 11.50
C VAL A 404 -5.18 8.21 12.65
N THR A 405 -6.36 8.78 12.61
CA THR A 405 -6.78 9.82 13.59
C THR A 405 -7.37 9.27 14.88
N ASN A 406 -7.59 7.95 14.98
CA ASN A 406 -8.07 7.29 16.19
C ASN A 406 -7.10 6.17 16.60
N ALA A 407 -6.86 6.05 17.91
CA ALA A 407 -6.08 4.95 18.45
C ALA A 407 -6.82 3.62 18.25
N GLN A 408 -6.14 2.62 17.71
CA GLN A 408 -6.71 1.32 17.44
C GLN A 408 -6.35 0.30 18.51
N VAL A 409 -7.26 -0.64 18.77
CA VAL A 409 -6.98 -1.81 19.58
C VAL A 409 -6.44 -2.91 18.67
N ILE A 410 -5.21 -3.31 18.92
CA ILE A 410 -4.56 -4.40 18.18
C ILE A 410 -4.18 -5.50 19.16
N SER A 411 -4.61 -6.72 18.90
CA SER A 411 -4.29 -7.88 19.72
C SER A 411 -3.72 -9.01 18.88
N GLY A 412 -2.74 -9.71 19.41
CA GLY A 412 -2.06 -10.79 18.71
C GLY A 412 -1.95 -12.07 19.51
N ARG A 413 -1.75 -13.17 18.80
CA ARG A 413 -1.40 -14.48 19.37
C ARG A 413 -0.39 -15.19 18.49
N ILE A 414 0.26 -16.18 19.08
CA ILE A 414 1.14 -17.11 18.37
C ILE A 414 0.42 -18.45 18.22
N GLU A 415 0.61 -19.08 17.08
CA GLU A 415 0.17 -20.43 16.78
C GLU A 415 1.36 -21.20 16.20
N ARG A 416 1.77 -22.29 16.89
CA ARG A 416 2.82 -23.14 16.36
C ARG A 416 2.31 -23.94 15.17
N VAL A 417 3.13 -23.98 14.15
CA VAL A 417 2.92 -24.85 12.99
C VAL A 417 4.12 -25.78 12.86
N THR A 418 3.87 -27.00 12.51
CA THR A 418 4.96 -27.91 12.13
C THR A 418 5.14 -27.82 10.64
N ALA A 419 6.34 -27.47 10.18
CA ALA A 419 6.63 -27.52 8.76
C ALA A 419 6.32 -28.94 8.27
N ARG A 420 5.29 -29.09 7.44
CA ARG A 420 5.05 -30.37 6.78
C ARG A 420 6.26 -30.62 5.90
N ASN A 421 7.00 -31.68 6.22
CA ASN A 421 8.04 -32.20 5.34
C ASN A 421 7.44 -32.38 3.96
N LYS A 422 7.78 -31.48 3.04
CA LYS A 422 7.45 -31.58 1.61
C LYS A 422 8.59 -32.28 0.89
#